data_0df8acc559d4be0a62baa13a8a97f545
#
_entry.id   0df8acc559d4be0a62baa13a8a97f545
#
_cell.length_a   1.000
_cell.length_b   1.000
_cell.length_c   1.000
_cell.angle_alpha   90.00
_cell.angle_beta   90.00
_cell.angle_gamma   90.00
#
_symmetry.space_group_name_H-M   'P 1'
#
loop_
_entity.id
_entity.type
_entity.pdbx_description
1 polymer ?
#
loop_
_entity_poly.entity_id
_entity_poly.type
_entity_poly.pdbx_seq_one_letter_code
_entity_poly.pdbx_strand_id
1 'polypeptide(L)'
;MKIVEAIDRIDGLKHNTYSYSEKVAWLSRLDAMVKRLIIDTHEDGEDVVFDGYTDSTDEWTELLVPAPFDEMYIRWLEAQIDYANGEYGKYNNSILMYQTAYDGYANYYNRNHMPKGKKIKFF
;
A
#
# COMPACT_ATOMS: atom_id res chain seq x y z
N MET A 1 -6.01 0.74 -8.62
CA MET A 1 -7.05 1.27 -7.70
C MET A 1 -6.77 2.75 -7.44
N LYS A 2 -7.80 3.56 -7.48
CA LYS A 2 -7.66 4.99 -7.20
C LYS A 2 -7.91 5.28 -5.74
N ILE A 3 -7.43 6.43 -5.25
CA ILE A 3 -7.60 6.82 -3.83
C ILE A 3 -9.08 6.74 -3.43
N VAL A 4 -9.97 7.35 -4.22
CA VAL A 4 -11.40 7.35 -3.93
C VAL A 4 -11.98 5.95 -3.90
N GLU A 5 -11.54 5.07 -4.77
CA GLU A 5 -12.03 3.69 -4.82
C GLU A 5 -11.64 2.91 -3.57
N ALA A 6 -10.41 3.08 -3.09
CA ALA A 6 -9.95 2.41 -1.88
C ALA A 6 -10.75 2.88 -0.66
N ILE A 7 -10.96 4.18 -0.54
CA ILE A 7 -11.68 4.76 0.60
C ILE A 7 -13.16 4.37 0.57
N ASP A 8 -13.79 4.42 -0.60
CA ASP A 8 -15.20 4.01 -0.73
C ASP A 8 -15.38 2.52 -0.40
N ARG A 9 -14.46 1.68 -0.84
CA ARG A 9 -14.53 0.25 -0.54
C ARG A 9 -14.39 -0.03 0.94
N ILE A 10 -13.42 0.60 1.61
CA ILE A 10 -13.23 0.34 3.05
C ILE A 10 -14.42 0.87 3.85
N ASP A 11 -14.99 1.99 3.47
CA ASP A 11 -16.16 2.56 4.14
C ASP A 11 -17.39 1.67 3.99
N GLY A 12 -17.51 0.97 2.86
CA GLY A 12 -18.58 0.01 2.64
C GLY A 12 -18.37 -1.32 3.36
N LEU A 13 -17.14 -1.71 3.60
CA LEU A 13 -16.80 -2.99 4.22
C LEU A 13 -16.74 -2.90 5.74
N LYS A 14 -16.32 -1.76 6.27
CA LYS A 14 -16.09 -1.59 7.71
C LYS A 14 -16.60 -0.22 8.15
N HIS A 15 -17.63 -0.22 8.95
CA HIS A 15 -18.20 1.03 9.48
C HIS A 15 -17.14 1.75 10.33
N ASN A 16 -16.93 3.04 10.07
CA ASN A 16 -15.98 3.86 10.80
C ASN A 16 -16.34 5.34 10.63
N THR A 17 -15.79 6.17 11.53
CA THR A 17 -16.01 7.62 11.52
C THR A 17 -14.73 8.39 11.25
N TYR A 18 -13.67 7.73 10.79
CA TYR A 18 -12.41 8.39 10.48
C TYR A 18 -12.55 9.24 9.23
N SER A 19 -11.84 10.37 9.22
CA SER A 19 -11.96 11.36 8.15
C SER A 19 -11.30 10.88 6.85
N TYR A 20 -11.70 11.49 5.76
CA TYR A 20 -11.04 11.32 4.46
C TYR A 20 -9.54 11.62 4.57
N SER A 21 -9.18 12.74 5.22
CA SER A 21 -7.78 13.14 5.43
C SER A 21 -6.97 12.05 6.13
N GLU A 22 -7.50 11.43 7.17
CA GLU A 22 -6.79 10.36 7.87
C GLU A 22 -6.59 9.14 7.00
N LYS A 23 -7.60 8.76 6.24
CA LYS A 23 -7.51 7.62 5.32
C LYS A 23 -6.53 7.88 4.20
N VAL A 24 -6.50 9.08 3.66
CA VAL A 24 -5.50 9.47 2.65
C VAL A 24 -4.10 9.42 3.24
N ALA A 25 -3.92 9.88 4.47
CA ALA A 25 -2.63 9.80 5.15
C ALA A 25 -2.17 8.35 5.34
N TRP A 26 -3.08 7.44 5.68
CA TRP A 26 -2.78 6.02 5.78
C TRP A 26 -2.35 5.43 4.44
N LEU A 27 -3.05 5.77 3.35
CA LEU A 27 -2.69 5.33 2.00
C LEU A 27 -1.33 5.90 1.58
N SER A 28 -1.07 7.15 1.90
CA SER A 28 0.21 7.80 1.60
C SER A 28 1.36 7.09 2.29
N ARG A 29 1.18 6.71 3.55
CA ARG A 29 2.19 5.97 4.31
C ARG A 29 2.49 4.61 3.68
N LEU A 30 1.45 3.90 3.27
CA LEU A 30 1.65 2.60 2.61
C LEU A 30 2.42 2.75 1.31
N ASP A 31 2.01 3.68 0.45
CA ASP A 31 2.71 3.86 -0.83
C ASP A 31 4.12 4.42 -0.66
N ALA A 32 4.39 5.17 0.40
CA ALA A 32 5.75 5.56 0.75
C ALA A 32 6.61 4.33 1.08
N MET A 33 6.06 3.38 1.83
CA MET A 33 6.75 2.12 2.12
C MET A 33 6.96 1.29 0.86
N VAL A 34 5.94 1.18 0.02
CA VAL A 34 6.04 0.46 -1.26
C VAL A 34 7.14 1.07 -2.13
N LYS A 35 7.14 2.39 -2.28
CA LYS A 35 8.15 3.09 -3.07
C LYS A 35 9.55 2.83 -2.52
N ARG A 36 9.73 3.01 -1.22
CA ARG A 36 11.06 2.92 -0.61
C ARG A 36 11.57 1.49 -0.49
N LEU A 37 10.71 0.55 -0.09
CA LEU A 37 11.13 -0.80 0.27
C LEU A 37 11.05 -1.79 -0.90
N ILE A 38 10.22 -1.51 -1.89
CA ILE A 38 10.04 -2.41 -3.03
C ILE A 38 10.56 -1.75 -4.30
N ILE A 39 10.01 -0.61 -4.69
CA ILE A 39 10.27 -0.01 -6.00
C ILE A 39 11.71 0.52 -6.10
N ASP A 40 12.16 1.27 -5.11
CA ASP A 40 13.48 1.90 -5.13
C ASP A 40 14.63 0.89 -4.97
N THR A 41 14.35 -0.33 -4.59
CA THR A 41 15.36 -1.40 -4.52
C THR A 41 15.64 -2.05 -5.88
N HIS A 42 14.97 -1.59 -6.93
CA HIS A 42 15.10 -2.11 -8.29
C HIS A 42 15.56 -1.02 -9.25
N GLU A 43 16.21 -1.44 -10.35
CA GLU A 43 16.86 -0.52 -11.29
C GLU A 43 15.92 0.48 -11.95
N ASP A 44 14.68 0.07 -12.21
CA ASP A 44 13.67 0.91 -12.86
C ASP A 44 12.84 1.73 -11.88
N GLY A 45 13.18 1.69 -10.60
CA GLY A 45 12.42 2.39 -9.56
C GLY A 45 12.43 3.90 -9.72
N GLU A 46 13.48 4.45 -10.32
CA GLU A 46 13.61 5.91 -10.56
C GLU A 46 12.55 6.45 -11.50
N ASP A 47 11.97 5.61 -12.34
CA ASP A 47 10.92 6.00 -13.28
C ASP A 47 9.57 6.18 -12.60
N VAL A 48 9.43 5.71 -11.37
CA VAL A 48 8.19 5.83 -10.60
C VAL A 48 8.30 7.04 -9.68
N VAL A 49 7.46 8.05 -9.91
CA VAL A 49 7.42 9.26 -9.09
C VAL A 49 6.37 9.11 -8.01
N PHE A 50 6.76 9.38 -6.76
CA PHE A 50 5.84 9.40 -5.64
C PHE A 50 6.21 10.52 -4.67
N ASP A 51 5.33 11.49 -4.51
CA ASP A 51 5.53 12.67 -3.66
C ASP A 51 4.58 12.70 -2.45
N GLY A 52 3.90 11.59 -2.17
CA GLY A 52 2.92 11.52 -1.10
C GLY A 52 1.53 11.94 -1.55
N TYR A 53 0.56 11.63 -0.69
CA TYR A 53 -0.83 12.05 -0.90
C TYR A 53 -1.27 12.92 0.27
N THR A 54 -2.08 13.91 -0.02
CA THR A 54 -2.73 14.75 0.99
C THR A 54 -4.22 14.84 0.67
N ASP A 55 -4.98 15.51 1.51
CA ASP A 55 -6.40 15.77 1.24
C ASP A 55 -6.62 16.69 0.03
N SER A 56 -5.56 17.38 -0.42
CA SER A 56 -5.57 18.19 -1.65
C SER A 56 -5.23 17.39 -2.90
N THR A 57 -4.74 16.16 -2.75
CA THR A 57 -4.43 15.29 -3.89
C THR A 57 -5.73 14.90 -4.59
N ASP A 58 -5.73 14.91 -5.93
CA ASP A 58 -6.88 14.48 -6.71
C ASP A 58 -7.30 13.07 -6.28
N GLU A 59 -8.57 12.93 -5.91
CA GLU A 59 -9.11 11.65 -5.44
C GLU A 59 -9.09 10.55 -6.50
N TRP A 60 -8.95 10.92 -7.76
CA TRP A 60 -8.84 9.97 -8.88
C TRP A 60 -7.41 9.56 -9.17
N THR A 61 -6.46 9.96 -8.32
CA THR A 61 -5.05 9.55 -8.45
C THR A 61 -4.93 8.03 -8.28
N GLU A 62 -4.19 7.40 -9.18
CA GLU A 62 -3.89 5.97 -9.09
C GLU A 62 -2.89 5.71 -7.98
N LEU A 63 -3.15 4.70 -7.17
CA LEU A 63 -2.21 4.19 -6.19
C LEU A 63 -1.11 3.38 -6.89
N LEU A 64 0.03 3.22 -6.24
CA LEU A 64 1.22 2.63 -6.88
C LEU A 64 1.08 1.14 -7.22
N VAL A 65 0.38 0.38 -6.40
CA VAL A 65 0.28 -1.07 -6.57
C VAL A 65 -0.84 -1.39 -7.55
N PRO A 66 -0.53 -2.07 -8.67
CA PRO A 66 -1.54 -2.40 -9.67
C PRO A 66 -2.36 -3.63 -9.31
N ALA A 67 -3.48 -3.80 -9.99
CA ALA A 67 -4.23 -5.04 -9.92
C ALA A 67 -3.36 -6.20 -10.44
N PRO A 68 -3.49 -7.40 -9.91
CA PRO A 68 -4.45 -7.84 -8.90
C PRO A 68 -3.96 -7.65 -7.45
N PHE A 69 -2.86 -6.96 -7.24
CA PHE A 69 -2.24 -6.81 -5.93
C PHE A 69 -2.80 -5.63 -5.12
N ASP A 70 -3.67 -4.84 -5.70
CA ASP A 70 -4.22 -3.61 -5.09
C ASP A 70 -5.19 -3.87 -3.93
N GLU A 71 -5.61 -5.11 -3.73
CA GLU A 71 -6.39 -5.49 -2.53
C GLU A 71 -5.60 -5.22 -1.24
N MET A 72 -4.29 -5.11 -1.34
CA MET A 72 -3.41 -4.72 -0.25
C MET A 72 -3.87 -3.43 0.44
N TYR A 73 -4.37 -2.47 -0.34
CA TYR A 73 -4.83 -1.18 0.22
C TYR A 73 -6.02 -1.36 1.15
N ILE A 74 -6.94 -2.25 0.79
CA ILE A 74 -8.11 -2.52 1.62
C ILE A 74 -7.69 -3.21 2.92
N ARG A 75 -6.80 -4.17 2.85
CA ARG A 75 -6.27 -4.86 4.04
C ARG A 75 -5.51 -3.91 4.95
N TRP A 76 -4.75 -2.98 4.37
CA TRP A 76 -4.05 -1.95 5.12
C TRP A 76 -5.01 -1.02 5.85
N LEU A 77 -6.02 -0.49 5.14
CA LEU A 77 -7.02 0.41 5.73
C LEU A 77 -7.81 -0.29 6.85
N GLU A 78 -8.17 -1.55 6.64
CA GLU A 78 -8.84 -2.36 7.67
C GLU A 78 -7.99 -2.45 8.93
N ALA A 79 -6.70 -2.74 8.77
CA ALA A 79 -5.77 -2.82 9.90
C ALA A 79 -5.62 -1.48 10.62
N GLN A 80 -5.55 -0.37 9.88
CA GLN A 80 -5.46 0.96 10.48
C GLN A 80 -6.71 1.30 11.29
N ILE A 81 -7.88 0.96 10.78
CA ILE A 81 -9.14 1.19 11.48
C ILE A 81 -9.20 0.37 12.77
N ASP A 82 -8.86 -0.91 12.70
CA ASP A 82 -8.88 -1.79 13.87
C ASP A 82 -7.92 -1.30 14.95
N TYR A 83 -6.73 -0.88 14.56
CA TYR A 83 -5.76 -0.35 15.49
C TYR A 83 -6.25 0.97 16.13
N ALA A 84 -6.77 1.88 15.33
CA ALA A 84 -7.26 3.17 15.80
C ALA A 84 -8.46 3.02 16.73
N ASN A 85 -9.29 1.99 16.51
CA ASN A 85 -10.42 1.67 17.37
C ASN A 85 -10.01 0.99 18.68
N GLY A 86 -8.74 0.61 18.82
CA GLY A 86 -8.28 -0.16 19.98
C GLY A 86 -8.69 -1.63 19.94
N GLU A 87 -9.16 -2.11 18.81
CA GLU A 87 -9.60 -3.50 18.63
C GLU A 87 -8.41 -4.38 18.24
N TYR A 88 -7.51 -4.59 19.21
CA TYR A 88 -6.22 -5.24 18.91
C TYR A 88 -6.33 -6.69 18.50
N GLY A 89 -7.34 -7.40 18.96
CA GLY A 89 -7.60 -8.77 18.49
C GLY A 89 -7.93 -8.81 17.00
N LYS A 90 -8.79 -7.90 16.56
CA LYS A 90 -9.10 -7.76 15.13
C LYS A 90 -7.89 -7.27 14.34
N TYR A 91 -7.15 -6.32 14.91
CA TYR A 91 -5.93 -5.81 14.28
C TYR A 91 -4.93 -6.92 14.01
N ASN A 92 -4.72 -7.83 14.96
CA ASN A 92 -3.77 -8.94 14.77
C ASN A 92 -4.13 -9.78 13.53
N ASN A 93 -5.41 -9.98 13.26
CA ASN A 93 -5.85 -10.69 12.07
C ASN A 93 -5.73 -9.85 10.80
N SER A 94 -6.17 -8.60 10.84
CA SER A 94 -6.15 -7.73 9.67
C SER A 94 -4.74 -7.38 9.24
N ILE A 95 -3.80 -7.20 10.18
CA ILE A 95 -2.41 -6.91 9.83
C ILE A 95 -1.72 -8.13 9.18
N LEU A 96 -2.08 -9.34 9.61
CA LEU A 96 -1.56 -10.55 8.96
C LEU A 96 -2.07 -10.69 7.52
N MET A 97 -3.34 -10.37 7.30
CA MET A 97 -3.90 -10.36 5.94
C MET A 97 -3.19 -9.33 5.05
N TYR A 98 -2.92 -8.15 5.60
CA TYR A 98 -2.15 -7.13 4.91
C TYR A 98 -0.73 -7.62 4.58
N GLN A 99 -0.03 -8.19 5.55
CA GLN A 99 1.34 -8.67 5.35
C GLN A 99 1.42 -9.73 4.27
N THR A 100 0.43 -10.63 4.21
CA THR A 100 0.35 -11.63 3.16
C THR A 100 0.20 -10.97 1.79
N ALA A 101 -0.66 -9.97 1.69
CA ALA A 101 -0.85 -9.24 0.43
C ALA A 101 0.41 -8.46 0.02
N TYR A 102 1.06 -7.82 1.00
CA TYR A 102 2.31 -7.09 0.77
C TYR A 102 3.41 -8.02 0.27
N ASP A 103 3.60 -9.16 0.92
CA ASP A 103 4.62 -10.14 0.53
C ASP A 103 4.34 -10.69 -0.87
N GLY A 104 3.08 -10.91 -1.20
CA GLY A 104 2.70 -11.37 -2.53
C GLY A 104 3.13 -10.38 -3.61
N TYR A 105 2.90 -9.10 -3.39
CA TYR A 105 3.31 -8.06 -4.32
C TYR A 105 4.84 -7.92 -4.37
N ALA A 106 5.50 -7.91 -3.22
CA ALA A 106 6.95 -7.81 -3.15
C ALA A 106 7.64 -8.95 -3.90
N ASN A 107 7.15 -10.16 -3.74
CA ASN A 107 7.67 -11.33 -4.45
C ASN A 107 7.45 -11.22 -5.96
N TYR A 108 6.26 -10.77 -6.36
CA TYR A 108 5.96 -10.53 -7.78
C TYR A 108 6.91 -9.47 -8.36
N TYR A 109 7.08 -8.36 -7.67
CA TYR A 109 7.94 -7.27 -8.14
C TYR A 109 9.39 -7.73 -8.26
N ASN A 110 9.88 -8.49 -7.28
CA ASN A 110 11.24 -9.03 -7.29
C ASN A 110 11.50 -9.95 -8.48
N ARG A 111 10.49 -10.71 -8.91
CA ARG A 111 10.62 -11.62 -10.06
C ARG A 111 10.63 -10.89 -11.40
N ASN A 112 10.04 -9.70 -11.46
CA ASN A 112 9.81 -8.98 -12.71
C ASN A 112 10.70 -7.75 -12.90
N HIS A 113 11.55 -7.44 -11.91
CA HIS A 113 12.41 -6.26 -11.95
C HIS A 113 13.82 -6.62 -11.45
N MET A 114 14.83 -6.03 -12.07
CA MET A 114 16.21 -6.27 -11.70
C MET A 114 16.54 -5.56 -10.37
N PRO A 115 17.03 -6.29 -9.35
CA PRO A 115 17.44 -5.66 -8.09
C PRO A 115 18.56 -4.65 -8.29
N LYS A 116 18.43 -3.50 -7.64
CA LYS A 116 19.41 -2.43 -7.72
C LYS A 116 20.70 -2.84 -7.00
N GLY A 117 21.84 -2.62 -7.62
CA GLY A 117 23.15 -2.90 -7.01
C GLY A 117 23.52 -4.37 -6.93
N LYS A 118 22.66 -5.28 -7.36
CA LYS A 118 23.05 -6.68 -7.51
C LYS A 118 23.69 -6.88 -8.86
N LYS A 119 24.99 -6.84 -8.86
CA LYS A 119 25.74 -7.40 -9.97
C LYS A 119 25.72 -8.91 -9.81
N ILE A 120 25.18 -9.57 -10.79
CA ILE A 120 25.30 -11.01 -10.84
C ILE A 120 26.77 -11.30 -11.04
N LYS A 121 27.38 -11.88 -10.04
CA LYS A 121 28.75 -12.33 -10.14
C LYS A 121 28.75 -13.77 -10.54
N PHE A 122 29.29 -14.03 -11.69
CA PHE A 122 29.41 -15.38 -12.20
C PHE A 122 30.80 -15.90 -11.91
N PHE A 123 31.11 -15.97 -10.72
CA PHE A 123 32.40 -16.55 -10.37
C PHE A 123 32.61 -16.58 -8.97
#